data_38779546e2a936d8f0a76c94f8714888
#
_entry.id   38779546e2a936d8f0a76c94f8714888
#
_cell.length_a   1.000
_cell.length_b   1.000
_cell.length_c   1.000
_cell.angle_alpha   90.00
_cell.angle_beta   90.00
_cell.angle_gamma   90.00
#
_symmetry.space_group_name_H-M   'P 1'
#
loop_
_entity.id
_entity.type
_entity.pdbx_description
1 polymer ?
#
loop_
_entity_poly.entity_id
_entity_poly.type
_entity_poly.pdbx_seq_one_letter_code
_entity_poly.pdbx_strand_id
1 'polypeptide(L)'
;DIVADILKWNYKELDFIPDVITASPPCATFTTMSLTNRNFYDKSKPARVRNSETMKPLNDYAILGDNLLKRTITIINYFRKKNPKLKFVMENPRGSMNKSPFMSALRPYETATTYYCMYSDTRTKRTDFFNNFNLKLREGSCRGTELVRLVPLCKRYAIPQTLITSIFKQIENNKIKS
;
A
#
# COMPACT_ATOMS: atom_id res chain seq x y z
N ASP A 1 2.31 -19.85 9.52
CA ASP A 1 2.28 -18.35 9.53
C ASP A 1 3.45 -17.83 10.36
N ILE A 2 4.10 -16.76 9.88
CA ILE A 2 5.18 -16.06 10.57
C ILE A 2 4.62 -14.74 11.10
N VAL A 3 4.69 -14.53 12.40
CA VAL A 3 4.38 -13.25 13.05
C VAL A 3 5.68 -12.62 13.49
N ALA A 4 6.10 -11.55 12.83
CA ALA A 4 7.38 -10.89 13.11
C ALA A 4 7.32 -9.39 12.86
N ASP A 5 8.17 -8.63 13.57
CA ASP A 5 8.46 -7.26 13.22
C ASP A 5 9.24 -7.22 11.89
N ILE A 6 8.65 -6.64 10.85
CA ILE A 6 9.25 -6.61 9.50
C ILE A 6 10.63 -5.93 9.49
N LEU A 7 10.89 -4.99 10.40
CA LEU A 7 12.19 -4.32 10.48
C LEU A 7 13.30 -5.24 11.00
N LYS A 8 12.94 -6.24 11.82
CA LYS A 8 13.85 -7.21 12.43
C LYS A 8 13.84 -8.57 11.76
N TRP A 9 12.77 -8.90 11.03
CA TRP A 9 12.59 -10.20 10.40
C TRP A 9 13.70 -10.51 9.39
N ASN A 10 14.33 -11.68 9.54
CA ASN A 10 15.30 -12.18 8.56
C ASN A 10 14.58 -12.94 7.42
N TYR A 11 14.02 -12.19 6.48
CA TYR A 11 13.32 -12.72 5.30
C TYR A 11 14.20 -13.58 4.38
N LYS A 12 15.53 -13.55 4.56
CA LYS A 12 16.47 -14.35 3.76
C LYS A 12 16.52 -15.82 4.19
N GLU A 13 16.02 -16.11 5.40
CA GLU A 13 15.90 -17.45 5.97
C GLU A 13 14.60 -18.16 5.59
N LEU A 14 13.75 -17.56 4.76
CA LEU A 14 12.62 -18.27 4.19
C LEU A 14 13.10 -19.48 3.38
N ASP A 15 12.50 -20.64 3.68
CA ASP A 15 12.78 -21.93 3.06
C ASP A 15 12.20 -22.10 1.66
N PHE A 16 11.47 -21.08 1.19
CA PHE A 16 10.90 -21.02 -0.15
C PHE A 16 11.08 -19.65 -0.80
N ILE A 17 11.01 -19.61 -2.12
CA ILE A 17 11.00 -18.37 -2.90
C ILE A 17 9.56 -18.08 -3.32
N PRO A 18 8.96 -16.95 -2.91
CA PRO A 18 7.58 -16.65 -3.24
C PRO A 18 7.39 -16.33 -4.73
N ASP A 19 6.24 -16.73 -5.28
CA ASP A 19 5.77 -16.32 -6.60
C ASP A 19 5.00 -15.00 -6.56
N VAL A 20 4.39 -14.70 -5.41
CA VAL A 20 3.57 -13.52 -5.22
C VAL A 20 3.92 -12.87 -3.88
N ILE A 21 4.07 -11.55 -3.88
CA ILE A 21 4.18 -10.75 -2.66
C ILE A 21 3.06 -9.73 -2.67
N THR A 22 2.24 -9.74 -1.63
CA THR A 22 1.31 -8.66 -1.32
C THR A 22 1.82 -7.86 -0.12
N ALA A 23 1.71 -6.54 -0.17
CA ALA A 23 2.17 -5.67 0.90
C ALA A 23 1.23 -4.48 1.09
N SER A 24 1.01 -4.09 2.35
CA SER A 24 0.26 -2.88 2.72
C SER A 24 1.05 -2.12 3.78
N PRO A 25 2.09 -1.38 3.41
CA PRO A 25 2.85 -0.56 4.35
C PRO A 25 1.92 0.44 5.05
N PRO A 26 2.17 0.81 6.32
CA PRO A 26 1.32 1.72 7.07
C PRO A 26 1.06 3.02 6.31
N CYS A 27 -0.21 3.30 6.03
CA CYS A 27 -0.62 4.43 5.20
C CYS A 27 -0.68 5.77 5.95
N ALA A 28 -0.76 5.75 7.27
CA ALA A 28 -1.09 6.93 8.06
C ALA A 28 -0.10 8.09 7.87
N THR A 29 1.16 7.80 7.57
CA THR A 29 2.19 8.82 7.31
C THR A 29 2.27 9.25 5.85
N PHE A 30 1.51 8.62 4.94
CA PHE A 30 1.49 8.89 3.50
C PHE A 30 0.15 9.40 2.98
N THR A 31 -0.87 9.51 3.82
CA THR A 31 -2.17 10.08 3.45
C THR A 31 -2.04 11.58 3.13
N THR A 32 -2.98 12.12 2.36
CA THR A 32 -3.04 13.57 2.12
C THR A 32 -3.19 14.36 3.42
N MET A 33 -3.84 13.79 4.44
CA MET A 33 -3.97 14.40 5.75
C MET A 33 -2.63 14.57 6.47
N SER A 34 -1.67 13.68 6.24
CA SER A 34 -0.32 13.77 6.83
C SER A 34 0.48 14.99 6.36
N LEU A 35 0.03 15.65 5.31
CA LEU A 35 0.62 16.85 4.73
C LEU A 35 -0.07 18.16 5.17
N THR A 36 -1.20 18.06 5.89
CA THR A 36 -2.02 19.21 6.30
C THR A 36 -1.82 19.55 7.77
N ASN A 37 -2.05 20.82 8.14
CA ASN A 37 -1.97 21.27 9.52
C ASN A 37 -3.24 20.93 10.34
N ARG A 38 -4.26 20.34 9.71
CA ARG A 38 -5.54 20.00 10.38
C ARG A 38 -5.56 18.55 10.79
N ASN A 39 -5.52 18.29 12.08
CA ASN A 39 -5.82 16.99 12.63
C ASN A 39 -7.32 16.94 12.97
N PHE A 40 -8.09 16.19 12.19
CA PHE A 40 -9.54 16.05 12.40
C PHE A 40 -9.89 15.07 13.51
N TYR A 41 -8.95 14.25 13.96
CA TYR A 41 -9.16 13.19 14.93
C TYR A 41 -8.65 13.55 16.33
N ASP A 42 -7.56 14.29 16.40
CA ASP A 42 -6.93 14.68 17.67
C ASP A 42 -6.31 16.06 17.50
N LYS A 43 -7.01 17.05 18.02
CA LYS A 43 -6.59 18.46 17.95
C LYS A 43 -5.33 18.77 18.76
N SER A 44 -4.95 17.86 19.68
CA SER A 44 -3.74 18.00 20.50
C SER A 44 -2.46 17.57 19.77
N LYS A 45 -2.60 16.86 18.66
CA LYS A 45 -1.45 16.35 17.87
C LYS A 45 -1.30 17.10 16.57
N PRO A 46 -0.07 17.43 16.15
CA PRO A 46 0.15 18.01 14.84
C PRO A 46 -0.32 17.02 13.77
N ALA A 47 -1.18 17.47 12.87
CA ALA A 47 -1.64 16.67 11.75
C ALA A 47 -0.50 16.44 10.74
N ARG A 48 0.33 17.46 10.57
CA ARG A 48 1.41 17.47 9.61
C ARG A 48 2.59 16.67 10.13
N VAL A 49 2.83 15.52 9.54
CA VAL A 49 3.96 14.65 9.88
C VAL A 49 5.04 14.62 8.80
N ARG A 50 4.75 15.24 7.62
CA ARG A 50 5.70 15.39 6.50
C ARG A 50 5.69 16.79 5.93
N ASN A 51 6.84 17.19 5.40
CA ASN A 51 6.92 18.38 4.58
C ASN A 51 6.19 18.13 3.25
N SER A 52 5.28 19.03 2.86
CA SER A 52 4.43 18.87 1.66
C SER A 52 5.18 18.97 0.33
N GLU A 53 6.33 19.65 0.31
CA GLU A 53 7.14 19.88 -0.89
C GLU A 53 8.22 18.81 -1.04
N THR A 54 8.99 18.58 0.04
CA THR A 54 10.15 17.68 0.02
C THR A 54 9.82 16.24 0.40
N MET A 55 8.61 15.96 0.92
CA MET A 55 8.19 14.68 1.49
C MET A 55 9.01 14.21 2.69
N LYS A 56 9.95 15.02 3.19
CA LYS A 56 10.77 14.68 4.35
C LYS A 56 9.91 14.48 5.60
N PRO A 57 10.20 13.46 6.42
CA PRO A 57 9.52 13.25 7.70
C PRO A 57 9.83 14.40 8.65
N LEU A 58 8.84 14.79 9.45
CA LEU A 58 8.94 15.87 10.44
C LEU A 58 8.94 15.35 11.89
N ASN A 59 8.72 14.04 12.08
CA ASN A 59 8.71 13.40 13.39
C ASN A 59 9.05 11.91 13.30
N ASP A 60 9.29 11.27 14.44
CA ASP A 60 9.67 9.85 14.53
C ASP A 60 8.63 8.90 13.93
N TYR A 61 7.35 9.26 14.02
CA TYR A 61 6.27 8.47 13.44
C TYR A 61 6.37 8.40 11.91
N ALA A 62 6.71 9.51 11.26
CA ALA A 62 6.93 9.53 9.81
C ALA A 62 8.26 8.88 9.42
N ILE A 63 9.30 8.98 10.27
CA ILE A 63 10.57 8.26 10.08
C ILE A 63 10.33 6.74 10.15
N LEU A 64 9.54 6.27 11.10
CA LEU A 64 9.14 4.86 11.18
C LEU A 64 8.40 4.43 9.91
N GLY A 65 7.47 5.26 9.41
CA GLY A 65 6.76 5.00 8.14
C GLY A 65 7.71 4.85 6.95
N ASP A 66 8.73 5.68 6.87
CA ASP A 66 9.77 5.59 5.83
C ASP A 66 10.60 4.31 5.96
N ASN A 67 10.98 3.93 7.17
CA ASN A 67 11.74 2.71 7.41
C ASN A 67 10.94 1.46 7.03
N LEU A 68 9.64 1.43 7.36
CA LEU A 68 8.74 0.34 6.99
C LEU A 68 8.56 0.24 5.47
N LEU A 69 8.35 1.36 4.78
CA LEU A 69 8.28 1.38 3.31
C LEU A 69 9.57 0.91 2.67
N LYS A 70 10.71 1.45 3.12
CA LYS A 70 12.04 1.08 2.65
C LYS A 70 12.32 -0.42 2.82
N ARG A 71 11.96 -0.96 4.00
CA ARG A 71 12.11 -2.38 4.28
C ARG A 71 11.23 -3.25 3.39
N THR A 72 9.97 -2.86 3.19
CA THR A 72 9.04 -3.55 2.27
C THR A 72 9.62 -3.61 0.86
N ILE A 73 10.10 -2.48 0.33
CA ILE A 73 10.73 -2.42 -1.00
C ILE A 73 11.99 -3.29 -1.08
N THR A 74 12.80 -3.29 -0.02
CA THR A 74 14.01 -4.14 0.05
C THR A 74 13.67 -5.62 -0.04
N ILE A 75 12.63 -6.07 0.67
CA ILE A 75 12.16 -7.45 0.65
C ILE A 75 11.64 -7.82 -0.75
N ILE A 76 10.78 -6.99 -1.33
CA ILE A 76 10.25 -7.21 -2.69
C ILE A 76 11.41 -7.35 -3.69
N ASN A 77 12.37 -6.43 -3.67
CA ASN A 77 13.50 -6.44 -4.60
C ASN A 77 14.45 -7.63 -4.39
N TYR A 78 14.62 -8.08 -3.15
CA TYR A 78 15.40 -9.29 -2.88
C TYR A 78 14.77 -10.50 -3.55
N PHE A 79 13.47 -10.71 -3.39
CA PHE A 79 12.80 -11.86 -3.99
C PHE A 79 12.62 -11.72 -5.50
N ARG A 80 12.46 -10.52 -6.04
CA ARG A 80 12.49 -10.29 -7.50
C ARG A 80 13.82 -10.70 -8.15
N LYS A 81 14.93 -10.53 -7.44
CA LYS A 81 16.25 -11.00 -7.91
C LYS A 81 16.35 -12.53 -7.89
N LYS A 82 15.68 -13.19 -6.93
CA LYS A 82 15.66 -14.66 -6.81
C LYS A 82 14.66 -15.31 -7.77
N ASN A 83 13.51 -14.66 -7.99
CA ASN A 83 12.46 -15.07 -8.89
C ASN A 83 12.07 -13.91 -9.83
N PRO A 84 12.64 -13.82 -11.03
CA PRO A 84 12.29 -12.78 -12.01
C PRO A 84 10.81 -12.79 -12.43
N LYS A 85 10.12 -13.92 -12.26
CA LYS A 85 8.67 -14.07 -12.54
C LYS A 85 7.78 -13.65 -11.37
N LEU A 86 8.35 -13.28 -10.23
CA LEU A 86 7.60 -12.83 -9.06
C LEU A 86 6.65 -11.68 -9.40
N LYS A 87 5.40 -11.83 -9.00
CA LYS A 87 4.40 -10.75 -9.06
C LYS A 87 4.31 -10.07 -7.70
N PHE A 88 4.27 -8.75 -7.68
CA PHE A 88 3.98 -8.03 -6.44
C PHE A 88 2.83 -7.07 -6.60
N VAL A 89 2.11 -6.88 -5.51
CA VAL A 89 1.07 -5.84 -5.35
C VAL A 89 1.30 -5.14 -4.02
N MET A 90 1.55 -3.85 -4.05
CA MET A 90 1.67 -3.03 -2.85
C MET A 90 0.51 -2.02 -2.79
N GLU A 91 -0.32 -2.14 -1.77
CA GLU A 91 -1.50 -1.29 -1.54
C GLU A 91 -1.15 -0.09 -0.68
N ASN A 92 -1.68 1.07 -1.04
CA ASN A 92 -1.77 2.20 -0.14
C ASN A 92 -2.92 3.13 -0.54
N PRO A 93 -3.67 3.71 0.39
CA PRO A 93 -4.62 4.78 0.07
C PRO A 93 -3.93 5.88 -0.72
N ARG A 94 -4.61 6.41 -1.73
CA ARG A 94 -4.06 7.47 -2.56
C ARG A 94 -3.61 8.66 -1.71
N GLY A 95 -2.34 9.00 -1.85
CA GLY A 95 -1.71 10.03 -1.04
C GLY A 95 -0.33 10.41 -1.57
N SER A 96 0.64 10.53 -0.68
CA SER A 96 1.99 10.98 -0.99
C SER A 96 3.01 9.85 -1.15
N MET A 97 2.63 8.57 -1.01
CA MET A 97 3.59 7.46 -1.08
C MET A 97 4.30 7.39 -2.44
N ASN A 98 3.59 7.63 -3.54
CA ASN A 98 4.17 7.65 -4.88
C ASN A 98 5.24 8.74 -5.07
N LYS A 99 5.22 9.79 -4.23
CA LYS A 99 6.20 10.88 -4.21
C LYS A 99 7.40 10.58 -3.30
N SER A 100 7.35 9.49 -2.55
CA SER A 100 8.46 9.08 -1.69
C SER A 100 9.68 8.73 -2.54
N PRO A 101 10.88 9.22 -2.18
CA PRO A 101 12.11 8.93 -2.92
C PRO A 101 12.43 7.43 -2.94
N PHE A 102 11.93 6.66 -1.96
CA PHE A 102 12.16 5.21 -1.88
C PHE A 102 11.42 4.44 -2.99
N MET A 103 10.33 4.99 -3.53
CA MET A 103 9.56 4.33 -4.59
C MET A 103 10.38 4.18 -5.89
N SER A 104 11.39 5.00 -6.10
CA SER A 104 12.30 4.85 -7.25
C SER A 104 13.03 3.49 -7.25
N ALA A 105 13.36 2.97 -6.08
CA ALA A 105 14.02 1.66 -5.92
C ALA A 105 13.09 0.46 -6.21
N LEU A 106 11.78 0.66 -6.27
CA LEU A 106 10.81 -0.39 -6.63
C LEU A 106 10.64 -0.55 -8.15
N ARG A 107 11.08 0.41 -8.95
CA ARG A 107 10.90 0.40 -10.41
C ARG A 107 11.52 -0.85 -11.08
N PRO A 108 10.95 -1.33 -12.21
CA PRO A 108 9.72 -0.84 -12.82
C PRO A 108 8.47 -1.30 -12.08
N TYR A 109 7.48 -0.42 -11.97
CA TYR A 109 6.13 -0.72 -11.47
C TYR A 109 5.10 0.14 -12.19
N GLU A 110 3.87 -0.33 -12.21
CA GLU A 110 2.69 0.39 -12.64
C GLU A 110 1.80 0.73 -11.44
N THR A 111 0.92 1.70 -11.60
CA THR A 111 -0.04 2.08 -10.55
C THR A 111 -1.46 1.93 -11.09
N ALA A 112 -2.20 0.99 -10.53
CA ALA A 112 -3.63 0.87 -10.75
C ALA A 112 -4.38 1.55 -9.58
N THR A 113 -5.34 2.42 -9.88
CA THR A 113 -6.10 3.15 -8.87
C THR A 113 -7.57 2.77 -8.96
N THR A 114 -8.21 2.53 -7.81
CA THR A 114 -9.65 2.28 -7.74
C THR A 114 -10.25 2.82 -6.45
N TYR A 115 -11.59 2.77 -6.36
CA TYR A 115 -12.35 3.08 -5.16
C TYR A 115 -12.95 1.79 -4.59
N TYR A 116 -12.91 1.62 -3.26
CA TYR A 116 -13.46 0.44 -2.60
C TYR A 116 -14.94 0.24 -2.87
N CYS A 117 -15.73 1.31 -2.93
CA CYS A 117 -17.15 1.25 -3.26
C CYS A 117 -17.46 0.68 -4.65
N MET A 118 -16.49 0.60 -5.55
CA MET A 118 -16.65 -0.11 -6.84
C MET A 118 -16.59 -1.63 -6.69
N TYR A 119 -16.26 -2.13 -5.50
CA TYR A 119 -16.10 -3.56 -5.18
C TYR A 119 -17.03 -3.99 -4.03
N SER A 120 -18.27 -3.53 -4.08
CA SER A 120 -19.32 -3.88 -3.10
C SER A 120 -18.97 -3.46 -1.65
N ASP A 121 -18.25 -2.38 -1.50
CA ASP A 121 -17.89 -1.79 -0.21
C ASP A 121 -18.65 -0.47 -0.01
N THR A 122 -18.94 -0.14 1.24
CA THR A 122 -19.63 1.11 1.59
C THR A 122 -18.72 2.34 1.61
N ARG A 123 -17.40 2.13 1.63
CA ARG A 123 -16.39 3.19 1.80
C ARG A 123 -15.94 3.80 0.47
N THR A 124 -15.98 5.12 0.37
CA THR A 124 -15.31 5.86 -0.69
C THR A 124 -13.81 5.97 -0.39
N LYS A 125 -13.08 4.85 -0.41
CA LYS A 125 -11.64 4.82 -0.15
C LYS A 125 -10.89 4.67 -1.48
N ARG A 126 -10.32 5.77 -1.97
CA ARG A 126 -9.46 5.74 -3.15
C ARG A 126 -8.10 5.16 -2.80
N THR A 127 -7.70 4.13 -3.52
CA THR A 127 -6.52 3.34 -3.19
C THR A 127 -5.68 3.08 -4.44
N ASP A 128 -4.37 3.23 -4.30
CA ASP A 128 -3.38 2.93 -5.32
C ASP A 128 -2.78 1.54 -5.05
N PHE A 129 -2.61 0.78 -6.14
CA PHE A 129 -1.98 -0.55 -6.15
C PHE A 129 -0.76 -0.51 -7.07
N PHE A 130 0.41 -0.45 -6.47
CA PHE A 130 1.68 -0.52 -7.18
C PHE A 130 1.99 -1.97 -7.52
N ASN A 131 2.24 -2.28 -8.79
CA ASN A 131 2.35 -3.66 -9.26
C ASN A 131 3.31 -3.78 -10.46
N ASN A 132 3.72 -4.99 -10.83
CA ASN A 132 4.63 -5.27 -11.94
C ASN A 132 4.03 -6.17 -13.04
N PHE A 133 2.70 -6.28 -13.12
CA PHE A 133 2.04 -7.19 -14.07
C PHE A 133 0.82 -6.58 -14.78
N ASN A 134 0.77 -5.26 -14.91
CA ASN A 134 -0.29 -4.54 -15.61
C ASN A 134 -1.69 -4.82 -15.04
N LEU A 135 -1.83 -4.70 -13.70
CA LEU A 135 -3.08 -4.90 -12.98
C LEU A 135 -4.17 -3.95 -13.50
N LYS A 136 -5.30 -4.50 -13.92
CA LYS A 136 -6.48 -3.75 -14.37
C LYS A 136 -7.53 -3.73 -13.27
N LEU A 137 -7.92 -2.56 -12.83
CA LEU A 137 -8.97 -2.38 -11.83
C LEU A 137 -10.13 -1.59 -12.44
N ARG A 138 -11.30 -1.67 -11.79
CA ARG A 138 -12.46 -0.86 -12.18
C ARG A 138 -12.10 0.61 -12.06
N GLU A 139 -12.27 1.34 -13.17
CA GLU A 139 -12.02 2.78 -13.24
C GLU A 139 -13.32 3.56 -12.98
N GLY A 140 -13.18 4.83 -12.66
CA GLY A 140 -14.29 5.72 -12.37
C GLY A 140 -14.32 6.18 -10.93
N SER A 141 -15.44 6.73 -10.53
CA SER A 141 -15.70 7.17 -9.16
C SER A 141 -17.05 6.64 -8.68
N CYS A 142 -17.17 6.42 -7.40
CA CYS A 142 -18.41 6.05 -6.76
C CYS A 142 -18.56 6.87 -5.48
N ARG A 143 -19.81 7.05 -5.05
CA ARG A 143 -20.11 7.58 -3.73
C ARG A 143 -20.44 6.42 -2.81
N GLY A 144 -19.56 6.15 -1.87
CA GLY A 144 -19.85 5.22 -0.77
C GLY A 144 -20.89 5.83 0.17
N THR A 145 -21.64 4.98 0.85
CA THR A 145 -22.64 5.40 1.84
C THR A 145 -22.01 5.74 3.18
N GLU A 146 -20.78 5.33 3.43
CA GLU A 146 -20.07 5.55 4.69
C GLU A 146 -18.82 6.41 4.52
N LEU A 147 -18.68 7.37 5.42
CA LEU A 147 -17.43 8.13 5.55
C LEU A 147 -16.38 7.24 6.22
N VAL A 148 -15.22 7.06 5.62
CA VAL A 148 -14.12 6.20 6.13
C VAL A 148 -13.77 6.51 7.59
N ARG A 149 -13.87 7.77 8.01
CA ARG A 149 -13.59 8.20 9.40
C ARG A 149 -14.56 7.65 10.45
N LEU A 150 -15.79 7.27 10.06
CA LEU A 150 -16.80 6.73 10.95
C LEU A 150 -16.77 5.21 11.03
N VAL A 151 -16.03 4.56 10.16
CA VAL A 151 -15.90 3.10 10.12
C VAL A 151 -14.94 2.63 11.23
N PRO A 152 -15.26 1.55 11.96
CA PRO A 152 -14.35 0.95 12.95
C PRO A 152 -12.95 0.69 12.36
N LEU A 153 -11.91 0.84 13.21
CA LEU A 153 -10.51 0.81 12.75
C LEU A 153 -10.16 -0.48 12.00
N CYS A 154 -10.61 -1.64 12.49
CA CYS A 154 -10.38 -2.94 11.86
C CYS A 154 -10.98 -3.01 10.44
N LYS A 155 -12.20 -2.50 10.25
CA LYS A 155 -12.83 -2.41 8.93
C LYS A 155 -12.18 -1.36 8.03
N ARG A 156 -11.66 -0.27 8.62
CA ARG A 156 -11.02 0.83 7.88
C ARG A 156 -9.80 0.36 7.08
N TYR A 157 -9.05 -0.60 7.60
CA TYR A 157 -7.86 -1.16 6.95
C TYR A 157 -8.15 -2.36 6.05
N ALA A 158 -9.27 -3.03 6.21
CA ALA A 158 -9.62 -4.17 5.40
C ALA A 158 -9.78 -3.79 3.91
N ILE A 159 -9.18 -4.56 3.03
CA ILE A 159 -9.40 -4.47 1.58
C ILE A 159 -10.67 -5.26 1.24
N PRO A 160 -11.57 -4.76 0.37
CA PRO A 160 -12.78 -5.50 -0.01
C PRO A 160 -12.45 -6.88 -0.58
N GLN A 161 -13.17 -7.91 -0.14
CA GLN A 161 -12.94 -9.29 -0.57
C GLN A 161 -13.06 -9.46 -2.09
N THR A 162 -14.04 -8.80 -2.71
CA THR A 162 -14.23 -8.85 -4.18
C THR A 162 -13.06 -8.20 -4.93
N LEU A 163 -12.42 -7.17 -4.36
CA LEU A 163 -11.24 -6.54 -4.91
C LEU A 163 -10.03 -7.48 -4.81
N ILE A 164 -9.79 -8.08 -3.64
CA ILE A 164 -8.73 -9.08 -3.43
C ILE A 164 -8.89 -10.22 -4.43
N THR A 165 -10.08 -10.79 -4.55
CA THR A 165 -10.38 -11.87 -5.50
C THR A 165 -10.08 -11.45 -6.94
N SER A 166 -10.45 -10.23 -7.33
CA SER A 166 -10.16 -9.71 -8.67
C SER A 166 -8.65 -9.60 -8.94
N ILE A 167 -7.87 -9.16 -7.94
CA ILE A 167 -6.41 -9.06 -8.05
C ILE A 167 -5.78 -10.44 -8.23
N PHE A 168 -6.14 -11.41 -7.37
CA PHE A 168 -5.55 -12.76 -7.44
C PHE A 168 -5.92 -13.50 -8.73
N LYS A 169 -7.16 -13.38 -9.23
CA LYS A 169 -7.54 -13.93 -10.54
C LYS A 169 -6.67 -13.39 -11.67
N GLN A 170 -6.29 -12.11 -11.64
CA GLN A 170 -5.42 -11.54 -12.66
C GLN A 170 -3.97 -12.03 -12.53
N ILE A 171 -3.48 -12.23 -11.30
CA ILE A 171 -2.16 -12.82 -11.03
C ILE A 171 -2.09 -14.24 -11.60
N GLU A 172 -3.10 -15.07 -11.36
CA GLU A 172 -3.21 -16.44 -11.87
C GLU A 172 -3.28 -16.48 -13.40
N ASN A 173 -4.12 -15.67 -14.01
CA ASN A 173 -4.25 -15.60 -15.47
C ASN A 173 -2.97 -15.14 -16.17
N ASN A 174 -2.15 -14.30 -15.52
CA ASN A 174 -0.85 -13.89 -16.04
C ASN A 174 0.24 -14.96 -15.88
N LYS A 175 0.06 -15.95 -14.98
CA LYS A 175 0.95 -17.13 -14.91
C LYS A 175 0.75 -18.09 -16.08
N ILE A 176 -0.48 -18.18 -16.63
CA ILE A 176 -0.81 -19.11 -17.73
C ILE A 176 -0.27 -18.62 -19.08
N LYS A 177 0.02 -17.32 -19.23
CA LYS A 177 0.49 -16.70 -20.48
C LYS A 177 2.01 -16.52 -20.58
N SER A 178 2.75 -16.88 -19.54
CA SER A 178 4.22 -16.79 -19.46
C SER A 178 4.87 -18.17 -19.42
#